data_79d0cc81d9ed8df966a766878bec6a94
#
_entry.id   79d0cc81d9ed8df966a766878bec6a94
#
_cell.length_a   1.000
_cell.length_b   1.000
_cell.length_c   1.000
_cell.angle_alpha   90.00
_cell.angle_beta   90.00
_cell.angle_gamma   90.00
#
_symmetry.space_group_name_H-M   'P 1'
#
loop_
_entity.id
_entity.type
_entity.pdbx_description
1 polymer ?
#
loop_
_entity_poly.entity_id
_entity_poly.type
_entity_poly.pdbx_seq_one_letter_code
_entity_poly.pdbx_strand_id
1 'polypeptide(L)'
;MDKGGARRRFVREERDMADYADMHAFLMRELRLMHEPVGIRFFFEAEELEEFRGRGVHVEPVRPLTFCQAELGARMEGRVVLLDMKKLWCTDARCVFGVDAVSEGVVRDLLRFGTGEAQVRRFVESKPCMERAPLAVLLSPLRAQEGMPDVVHFCCDNMQAYHLVDDWMAVSGVHPFRPSLSINSAVCGGTAFSYLHTQANMTLACAGSYNSGKMERGEINVMIPGAHLEGMVSRMKERVEKTGGISLTRQGQPFPGADICQNCPVIVFKKPGERAGR
;
A
#
# COMPACT_ATOMS: atom_id res chain seq x y z
N MET A 1 27.99 -3.09 -26.86
CA MET A 1 26.57 -2.75 -27.01
C MET A 1 26.11 -2.18 -25.68
N ASP A 2 26.07 -0.88 -25.65
CA ASP A 2 25.85 -0.07 -24.47
C ASP A 2 24.34 -0.04 -24.13
N LYS A 3 23.95 -0.61 -22.99
CA LYS A 3 22.59 -0.48 -22.46
C LYS A 3 22.59 0.59 -21.39
N GLY A 4 22.67 1.83 -21.84
CA GLY A 4 22.48 3.01 -21.01
C GLY A 4 21.07 3.02 -20.42
N GLY A 5 20.93 2.53 -19.19
CA GLY A 5 19.73 2.70 -18.38
C GLY A 5 19.49 4.18 -18.14
N ALA A 6 18.56 4.78 -18.86
CA ALA A 6 18.13 6.15 -18.65
C ALA A 6 17.55 6.26 -17.23
N ARG A 7 18.37 6.69 -16.27
CA ARG A 7 17.92 7.18 -14.97
C ARG A 7 16.96 8.33 -15.23
N ARG A 8 15.65 8.08 -15.11
CA ARG A 8 14.67 9.16 -15.02
C ARG A 8 14.93 9.91 -13.71
N ARG A 9 15.78 10.92 -13.79
CA ARG A 9 15.82 11.99 -12.80
C ARG A 9 14.47 12.69 -12.88
N PHE A 10 13.54 12.33 -12.02
CA PHE A 10 12.40 13.20 -11.76
C PHE A 10 12.94 14.47 -11.12
N VAL A 11 13.04 15.52 -11.91
CA VAL A 11 13.19 16.88 -11.39
C VAL A 11 11.93 17.12 -10.55
N ARG A 12 12.10 17.16 -9.25
CA ARG A 12 11.08 17.57 -8.29
C ARG A 12 10.84 19.07 -8.52
N GLU A 13 9.93 19.42 -9.40
CA GLU A 13 9.31 20.74 -9.35
C GLU A 13 8.57 20.80 -8.02
N GLU A 14 8.71 21.91 -7.30
CA GLU A 14 7.87 22.30 -6.16
C GLU A 14 6.43 22.42 -6.68
N ARG A 15 5.77 21.29 -6.87
CA ARG A 15 4.31 21.29 -7.00
C ARG A 15 3.77 21.71 -5.64
N ASP A 16 2.83 22.62 -5.65
CA ASP A 16 2.02 23.00 -4.50
C ASP A 16 1.79 21.78 -3.63
N MET A 17 2.18 21.89 -2.34
CA MET A 17 2.13 20.78 -1.40
C MET A 17 0.72 20.20 -1.44
N ALA A 18 0.57 19.01 -2.00
CA ALA A 18 -0.72 18.33 -2.02
C ALA A 18 -1.24 18.28 -0.58
N ASP A 19 -2.47 18.70 -0.38
CA ASP A 19 -3.06 18.72 0.96
C ASP A 19 -3.41 17.29 1.37
N TYR A 20 -2.41 16.60 1.93
CA TYR A 20 -2.59 15.23 2.42
C TYR A 20 -3.58 15.13 3.58
N ALA A 21 -3.78 16.21 4.34
CA ALA A 21 -4.76 16.24 5.41
C ALA A 21 -6.19 16.22 4.85
N ASP A 22 -6.45 16.98 3.79
CA ASP A 22 -7.75 16.96 3.09
C ASP A 22 -8.01 15.62 2.39
N MET A 23 -7.00 15.07 1.70
CA MET A 23 -7.12 13.74 1.09
C MET A 23 -7.39 12.67 2.14
N HIS A 24 -6.67 12.70 3.26
CA HIS A 24 -6.88 11.82 4.40
C HIS A 24 -8.31 11.93 4.92
N ALA A 25 -8.78 13.14 5.24
CA ALA A 25 -10.13 13.37 5.78
C ALA A 25 -11.21 12.85 4.83
N PHE A 26 -11.03 13.06 3.53
CA PHE A 26 -11.93 12.55 2.50
C PHE A 26 -11.93 11.00 2.48
N LEU A 27 -10.78 10.37 2.41
CA LEU A 27 -10.64 8.90 2.36
C LEU A 27 -11.21 8.23 3.61
N MET A 28 -10.89 8.75 4.80
CA MET A 28 -11.42 8.25 6.06
C MET A 28 -12.94 8.30 6.10
N ARG A 29 -13.53 9.39 5.64
CA ARG A 29 -14.98 9.58 5.65
C ARG A 29 -15.68 8.71 4.62
N GLU A 30 -15.26 8.76 3.36
CA GLU A 30 -15.98 8.11 2.27
C GLU A 30 -15.81 6.59 2.29
N LEU A 31 -14.58 6.12 2.54
CA LEU A 31 -14.31 4.70 2.66
C LEU A 31 -14.60 4.15 4.05
N ARG A 32 -14.91 5.01 5.04
CA ARG A 32 -15.12 4.62 6.45
C ARG A 32 -13.97 3.74 6.96
N LEU A 33 -12.75 4.16 6.68
CA LEU A 33 -11.57 3.42 7.09
C LEU A 33 -11.53 3.32 8.63
N MET A 34 -11.20 2.14 9.14
CA MET A 34 -10.97 1.92 10.57
C MET A 34 -9.59 2.37 11.00
N HIS A 35 -8.66 2.43 10.06
CA HIS A 35 -7.25 2.71 10.29
C HIS A 35 -6.76 3.85 9.41
N GLU A 36 -5.76 4.57 9.92
CA GLU A 36 -5.07 5.63 9.18
C GLU A 36 -4.42 5.06 7.91
N PRO A 37 -4.62 5.66 6.73
CA PRO A 37 -3.73 5.42 5.60
C PRO A 37 -2.32 5.84 5.94
N VAL A 38 -1.33 5.02 5.60
CA VAL A 38 0.08 5.25 5.95
C VAL A 38 0.87 5.64 4.71
N GLY A 39 1.39 6.86 4.67
CA GLY A 39 2.38 7.28 3.69
C GLY A 39 3.73 6.68 4.02
N ILE A 40 4.38 6.12 3.00
CA ILE A 40 5.70 5.46 3.09
C ILE A 40 6.65 6.18 2.14
N ARG A 41 7.78 6.68 2.66
CA ARG A 41 8.82 7.35 1.89
C ARG A 41 10.17 6.76 2.18
N PHE A 42 10.93 6.45 1.12
CA PHE A 42 12.27 5.89 1.21
C PHE A 42 13.34 6.99 1.10
N PHE A 43 14.31 6.95 1.97
CA PHE A 43 15.49 7.83 1.92
C PHE A 43 16.70 7.03 1.45
N PHE A 44 17.26 7.42 0.32
CA PHE A 44 18.45 6.80 -0.25
C PHE A 44 19.69 7.66 -0.11
N GLU A 45 19.52 8.97 0.03
CA GLU A 45 20.61 9.94 0.12
C GLU A 45 20.74 10.46 1.56
N ALA A 46 21.99 10.54 2.04
CA ALA A 46 22.27 10.90 3.41
C ALA A 46 21.85 12.36 3.72
N GLU A 47 22.06 13.25 2.77
CA GLU A 47 21.75 14.67 2.92
C GLU A 47 20.23 14.88 3.09
N GLU A 48 19.41 14.21 2.29
CA GLU A 48 17.94 14.27 2.40
C GLU A 48 17.46 13.71 3.74
N LEU A 49 18.08 12.61 4.19
CA LEU A 49 17.74 11.99 5.46
C LEU A 49 18.09 12.90 6.64
N GLU A 50 19.26 13.51 6.65
CA GLU A 50 19.70 14.40 7.73
C GLU A 50 18.88 15.69 7.76
N GLU A 51 18.53 16.26 6.60
CA GLU A 51 17.59 17.38 6.51
C GLU A 51 16.25 17.02 7.16
N PHE A 52 15.70 15.83 6.83
CA PHE A 52 14.46 15.39 7.45
C PHE A 52 14.58 15.17 8.96
N ARG A 53 15.69 14.58 9.43
CA ARG A 53 15.99 14.41 10.85
C ARG A 53 16.01 15.73 11.59
N GLY A 54 16.59 16.75 10.99
CA GLY A 54 16.68 18.09 11.56
C GLY A 54 15.32 18.74 11.87
N ARG A 55 14.24 18.28 11.26
CA ARG A 55 12.88 18.79 11.50
C ARG A 55 12.27 18.31 12.84
N GLY A 56 12.75 17.20 13.38
CA GLY A 56 12.35 16.70 14.69
C GLY A 56 10.90 16.25 14.84
N VAL A 57 10.17 16.10 13.74
CA VAL A 57 8.74 15.74 13.73
C VAL A 57 8.47 14.24 13.77
N HIS A 58 9.51 13.43 13.89
CA HIS A 58 9.46 11.97 13.80
C HIS A 58 9.96 11.28 15.07
N VAL A 59 9.58 10.02 15.21
CA VAL A 59 10.09 9.13 16.27
C VAL A 59 11.04 8.11 15.63
N GLU A 60 12.29 8.10 16.09
CA GLU A 60 13.23 7.03 15.75
C GLU A 60 13.13 5.90 16.80
N PRO A 61 12.88 4.65 16.37
CA PRO A 61 12.82 3.53 17.31
C PRO A 61 14.14 3.35 18.08
N VAL A 62 14.06 3.24 19.40
CA VAL A 62 15.22 2.99 20.27
C VAL A 62 15.76 1.56 20.10
N ARG A 63 14.85 0.61 19.79
CA ARG A 63 15.16 -0.81 19.60
C ARG A 63 14.82 -1.25 18.18
N PRO A 64 15.39 -2.38 17.70
CA PRO A 64 15.00 -2.97 16.44
C PRO A 64 13.49 -3.26 16.37
N LEU A 65 12.89 -2.96 15.22
CA LEU A 65 11.48 -3.22 14.92
C LEU A 65 11.34 -4.00 13.61
N THR A 66 10.26 -4.75 13.49
CA THR A 66 9.80 -5.22 12.18
C THR A 66 9.16 -4.06 11.40
N PHE A 67 9.11 -4.19 10.08
CA PHE A 67 8.42 -3.19 9.24
C PHE A 67 6.94 -3.08 9.62
N CYS A 68 6.29 -4.21 9.93
CA CYS A 68 4.89 -4.23 10.37
C CYS A 68 4.67 -3.52 11.72
N GLN A 69 5.66 -3.53 12.64
CA GLN A 69 5.57 -2.77 13.90
C GLN A 69 5.73 -1.27 13.68
N ALA A 70 6.60 -0.86 12.77
CA ALA A 70 6.75 0.55 12.41
C ALA A 70 5.47 1.06 11.71
N GLU A 71 4.90 0.27 10.81
CA GLU A 71 3.63 0.55 10.16
C GLU A 71 2.47 0.65 11.16
N LEU A 72 2.41 -0.28 12.12
CA LEU A 72 1.43 -0.26 13.20
C LEU A 72 1.47 1.06 13.98
N GLY A 73 2.67 1.56 14.30
CA GLY A 73 2.85 2.84 14.99
C GLY A 73 2.25 4.01 14.22
N ALA A 74 2.39 4.02 12.90
CA ALA A 74 1.79 5.05 12.06
C ALA A 74 0.27 4.85 11.93
N ARG A 75 -0.17 3.62 11.63
CA ARG A 75 -1.55 3.28 11.34
C ARG A 75 -2.50 3.40 12.53
N MET A 76 -2.10 2.92 13.71
CA MET A 76 -2.98 2.85 14.88
C MET A 76 -2.65 3.89 15.96
N GLU A 77 -1.39 4.29 16.08
CA GLU A 77 -0.97 5.22 17.13
C GLU A 77 -0.75 6.65 16.60
N GLY A 78 -0.91 6.84 15.29
CA GLY A 78 -0.77 8.14 14.65
C GLY A 78 0.64 8.71 14.68
N ARG A 79 1.66 7.87 14.86
CA ARG A 79 3.06 8.30 14.97
C ARG A 79 3.70 8.49 13.59
N VAL A 80 4.57 9.48 13.51
CA VAL A 80 5.51 9.62 12.37
C VAL A 80 6.77 8.85 12.73
N VAL A 81 6.98 7.69 12.11
CA VAL A 81 8.08 6.76 12.44
C VAL A 81 9.15 6.81 11.37
N LEU A 82 10.37 7.18 11.72
CA LEU A 82 11.54 7.08 10.86
C LEU A 82 12.35 5.83 11.25
N LEU A 83 12.21 4.78 10.46
CA LEU A 83 12.88 3.49 10.68
C LEU A 83 14.22 3.45 9.94
N ASP A 84 15.34 3.55 10.66
CA ASP A 84 16.67 3.27 10.12
C ASP A 84 16.75 1.79 9.71
N MET A 85 17.23 1.51 8.50
CA MET A 85 17.31 0.15 7.98
C MET A 85 18.26 -0.75 8.77
N LYS A 86 19.22 -0.19 9.51
CA LYS A 86 20.08 -0.94 10.46
C LYS A 86 19.28 -1.49 11.65
N LYS A 87 18.15 -0.86 11.98
CA LYS A 87 17.23 -1.28 13.06
C LYS A 87 16.06 -2.15 12.54
N LEU A 88 15.99 -2.42 11.24
CA LEU A 88 15.00 -3.32 10.70
C LEU A 88 15.34 -4.77 11.06
N TRP A 89 14.45 -5.44 11.82
CA TRP A 89 14.74 -6.77 12.36
C TRP A 89 14.15 -7.94 11.57
N CYS A 90 13.13 -7.74 10.79
CA CYS A 90 12.48 -8.82 10.05
C CYS A 90 13.38 -9.30 8.88
N THR A 91 13.80 -10.56 8.88
CA THR A 91 14.65 -11.15 7.83
C THR A 91 14.02 -11.00 6.44
N ASP A 92 12.72 -11.29 6.31
CA ASP A 92 12.02 -11.12 5.03
C ASP A 92 12.02 -9.67 4.54
N ALA A 93 11.73 -8.71 5.44
CA ALA A 93 11.72 -7.30 5.07
C ALA A 93 13.14 -6.79 4.72
N ARG A 94 14.18 -7.29 5.40
CA ARG A 94 15.58 -6.95 5.08
C ARG A 94 15.96 -7.40 3.68
N CYS A 95 15.56 -8.62 3.29
CA CYS A 95 15.77 -9.10 1.91
C CYS A 95 14.97 -8.29 0.90
N VAL A 96 13.68 -8.03 1.17
CA VAL A 96 12.79 -7.27 0.28
C VAL A 96 13.31 -5.86 0.04
N PHE A 97 13.79 -5.18 1.07
CA PHE A 97 14.33 -3.82 0.95
C PHE A 97 15.82 -3.77 0.56
N GLY A 98 16.41 -4.91 0.18
CA GLY A 98 17.79 -4.96 -0.33
C GLY A 98 18.86 -4.72 0.75
N VAL A 99 18.50 -4.80 2.03
CA VAL A 99 19.46 -4.65 3.15
C VAL A 99 20.35 -5.88 3.25
N ASP A 100 19.77 -7.07 3.12
CA ASP A 100 20.47 -8.33 3.09
C ASP A 100 20.22 -9.05 1.77
N ALA A 101 21.25 -9.70 1.24
CA ALA A 101 21.07 -10.62 0.13
C ALA A 101 20.27 -11.86 0.60
N VAL A 102 19.54 -12.49 -0.33
CA VAL A 102 18.91 -13.76 -0.06
C VAL A 102 20.00 -14.79 0.21
N SER A 103 20.08 -15.27 1.45
CA SER A 103 21.11 -16.22 1.89
C SER A 103 20.55 -17.63 2.02
N GLU A 104 21.45 -18.63 2.00
CA GLU A 104 21.09 -20.03 2.30
C GLU A 104 20.44 -20.18 3.68
N GLY A 105 20.72 -19.26 4.62
CA GLY A 105 20.07 -19.21 5.92
C GLY A 105 18.57 -18.91 5.80
N VAL A 106 18.18 -17.96 4.94
CA VAL A 106 16.78 -17.63 4.67
C VAL A 106 16.04 -18.83 4.06
N VAL A 107 16.67 -19.50 3.08
CA VAL A 107 16.10 -20.72 2.48
C VAL A 107 15.90 -21.80 3.53
N ARG A 108 16.90 -22.06 4.36
CA ARG A 108 16.85 -23.05 5.43
C ARG A 108 15.76 -22.75 6.46
N ASP A 109 15.60 -21.50 6.84
CA ASP A 109 14.57 -21.07 7.78
C ASP A 109 13.16 -21.26 7.23
N LEU A 110 12.97 -21.06 5.94
CA LEU A 110 11.68 -21.26 5.26
C LEU A 110 11.36 -22.73 5.02
N LEU A 111 12.36 -23.61 4.93
CA LEU A 111 12.15 -25.05 4.81
C LEU A 111 11.38 -25.66 6.01
N ARG A 112 11.39 -24.99 7.16
CA ARG A 112 10.58 -25.38 8.33
C ARG A 112 9.07 -25.37 8.09
N PHE A 113 8.59 -24.70 7.06
CA PHE A 113 7.18 -24.64 6.70
C PHE A 113 6.72 -25.78 5.78
N GLY A 114 7.52 -26.83 5.63
CA GLY A 114 7.08 -28.10 5.05
C GLY A 114 7.08 -28.19 3.53
N THR A 115 7.71 -27.25 2.85
CA THR A 115 7.85 -27.27 1.38
C THR A 115 9.25 -27.73 0.98
N GLY A 116 9.38 -28.35 -0.20
CA GLY A 116 10.69 -28.77 -0.71
C GLY A 116 11.59 -27.59 -1.05
N GLU A 117 12.92 -27.77 -0.97
CA GLU A 117 13.92 -26.73 -1.19
C GLU A 117 13.73 -25.96 -2.52
N ALA A 118 13.49 -26.67 -3.61
CA ALA A 118 13.27 -26.07 -4.92
C ALA A 118 12.05 -25.13 -4.94
N GLN A 119 11.01 -25.43 -4.16
CA GLN A 119 9.83 -24.60 -4.04
C GLN A 119 10.13 -23.36 -3.18
N VAL A 120 10.86 -23.52 -2.09
CA VAL A 120 11.29 -22.42 -1.24
C VAL A 120 12.18 -21.45 -2.03
N ARG A 121 13.14 -21.95 -2.81
CA ARG A 121 13.99 -21.10 -3.66
C ARG A 121 13.17 -20.28 -4.66
N ARG A 122 12.28 -20.93 -5.42
CA ARG A 122 11.38 -20.21 -6.33
C ARG A 122 10.53 -19.17 -5.62
N PHE A 123 10.04 -19.48 -4.43
CA PHE A 123 9.28 -18.54 -3.62
C PHE A 123 10.12 -17.31 -3.22
N VAL A 124 11.35 -17.53 -2.75
CA VAL A 124 12.24 -16.44 -2.36
C VAL A 124 12.65 -15.58 -3.57
N GLU A 125 12.97 -16.21 -4.69
CA GLU A 125 13.32 -15.54 -5.95
C GLU A 125 12.16 -14.75 -6.58
N SER A 126 10.93 -15.13 -6.28
CA SER A 126 9.73 -14.42 -6.75
C SER A 126 9.38 -13.15 -5.94
N LYS A 127 10.05 -12.91 -4.81
CA LYS A 127 9.80 -11.72 -4.01
C LYS A 127 10.28 -10.45 -4.73
N PRO A 128 9.50 -9.36 -4.65
CA PRO A 128 9.96 -8.07 -5.14
C PRO A 128 11.06 -7.56 -4.20
N CYS A 129 12.30 -7.61 -4.64
CA CYS A 129 13.46 -7.15 -3.87
C CYS A 129 14.03 -5.89 -4.50
N MET A 130 14.33 -4.89 -3.66
CA MET A 130 15.01 -3.67 -4.08
C MET A 130 16.49 -3.97 -4.36
N GLU A 131 17.03 -3.41 -5.44
CA GLU A 131 18.46 -3.55 -5.78
C GLU A 131 19.37 -2.70 -4.87
N ARG A 132 18.83 -1.58 -4.37
CA ARG A 132 19.52 -0.66 -3.45
C ARG A 132 18.70 -0.52 -2.18
N ALA A 133 19.33 -0.79 -1.05
CA ALA A 133 18.71 -0.56 0.25
C ALA A 133 18.55 0.94 0.52
N PRO A 134 17.38 1.40 1.00
CA PRO A 134 17.28 2.74 1.56
C PRO A 134 18.08 2.84 2.86
N LEU A 135 18.48 4.05 3.24
CA LEU A 135 19.11 4.34 4.53
C LEU A 135 18.07 4.28 5.65
N ALA A 136 16.89 4.83 5.38
CA ALA A 136 15.76 4.84 6.29
C ALA A 136 14.43 4.84 5.51
N VAL A 137 13.36 4.49 6.20
CA VAL A 137 11.97 4.56 5.70
C VAL A 137 11.15 5.39 6.68
N LEU A 138 10.46 6.41 6.16
CA LEU A 138 9.43 7.14 6.88
C LEU A 138 8.10 6.42 6.72
N LEU A 139 7.42 6.17 7.81
CA LEU A 139 6.04 5.73 7.85
C LEU A 139 5.25 6.74 8.66
N SER A 140 4.29 7.38 8.05
CA SER A 140 3.48 8.43 8.70
C SER A 140 2.00 8.28 8.37
N PRO A 141 1.10 8.64 9.29
CA PRO A 141 -0.30 8.83 8.91
C PRO A 141 -0.38 9.80 7.74
N LEU A 142 -1.23 9.53 6.76
CA LEU A 142 -1.31 10.37 5.56
C LEU A 142 -1.56 11.85 5.89
N ARG A 143 -2.34 12.14 6.94
CA ARG A 143 -2.60 13.52 7.41
C ARG A 143 -1.36 14.27 7.92
N ALA A 144 -0.32 13.54 8.30
CA ALA A 144 0.96 14.08 8.77
C ALA A 144 2.10 13.84 7.78
N GLN A 145 1.77 13.52 6.52
CA GLN A 145 2.74 13.23 5.49
C GLN A 145 3.48 14.49 5.05
N GLU A 146 4.81 14.47 5.16
CA GLU A 146 5.69 15.51 4.65
C GLU A 146 6.34 15.10 3.33
N GLY A 147 6.02 15.85 2.29
CA GLY A 147 6.43 15.55 0.92
C GLY A 147 5.70 14.34 0.33
N MET A 148 5.90 14.10 -0.96
CA MET A 148 5.22 13.03 -1.67
C MET A 148 5.67 11.66 -1.12
N PRO A 149 4.74 10.80 -0.65
CA PRO A 149 5.07 9.42 -0.32
C PRO A 149 5.42 8.65 -1.58
N ASP A 150 6.30 7.66 -1.48
CA ASP A 150 6.55 6.72 -2.57
C ASP A 150 5.39 5.74 -2.74
N VAL A 151 4.82 5.31 -1.61
CA VAL A 151 3.67 4.39 -1.54
C VAL A 151 2.75 4.82 -0.41
N VAL A 152 1.43 4.66 -0.61
CA VAL A 152 0.44 4.78 0.47
C VAL A 152 -0.15 3.41 0.74
N HIS A 153 -0.04 2.95 1.98
CA HIS A 153 -0.57 1.69 2.46
C HIS A 153 -1.93 1.90 3.13
N PHE A 154 -2.87 1.04 2.77
CA PHE A 154 -4.20 0.94 3.37
C PHE A 154 -4.37 -0.46 3.97
N CYS A 155 -4.71 -0.53 5.24
CA CYS A 155 -5.23 -1.73 5.89
C CYS A 155 -6.75 -1.59 5.90
N CYS A 156 -7.45 -2.43 5.14
CA CYS A 156 -8.84 -2.19 4.82
C CYS A 156 -9.60 -3.51 4.55
N ASP A 157 -10.92 -3.45 4.52
CA ASP A 157 -11.74 -4.59 4.11
C ASP A 157 -11.82 -4.74 2.57
N ASN A 158 -12.48 -5.79 2.11
CA ASN A 158 -12.58 -6.11 0.68
C ASN A 158 -13.39 -5.08 -0.11
N MET A 159 -14.39 -4.42 0.50
CA MET A 159 -15.18 -3.39 -0.20
C MET A 159 -14.40 -2.09 -0.32
N GLN A 160 -13.68 -1.71 0.72
CA GLN A 160 -12.79 -0.56 0.69
C GLN A 160 -11.67 -0.77 -0.35
N ALA A 161 -11.08 -1.97 -0.38
CA ALA A 161 -10.07 -2.35 -1.37
C ALA A 161 -10.61 -2.29 -2.80
N TYR A 162 -11.85 -2.74 -3.02
CA TYR A 162 -12.49 -2.65 -4.34
C TYR A 162 -12.49 -1.19 -4.83
N HIS A 163 -12.92 -0.23 -4.01
CA HIS A 163 -12.98 1.16 -4.40
C HIS A 163 -11.60 1.78 -4.64
N LEU A 164 -10.62 1.45 -3.79
CA LEU A 164 -9.24 1.92 -3.96
C LEU A 164 -8.64 1.42 -5.29
N VAL A 165 -8.82 0.13 -5.59
CA VAL A 165 -8.29 -0.48 -6.80
C VAL A 165 -9.04 0.01 -8.05
N ASP A 166 -10.37 0.14 -8.01
CA ASP A 166 -11.18 0.64 -9.13
C ASP A 166 -10.76 2.06 -9.53
N ASP A 167 -10.67 2.97 -8.55
CA ASP A 167 -10.26 4.34 -8.82
C ASP A 167 -8.79 4.42 -9.28
N TRP A 168 -7.91 3.57 -8.72
CA TRP A 168 -6.54 3.49 -9.20
C TRP A 168 -6.44 2.97 -10.64
N MET A 169 -7.18 1.93 -10.99
CA MET A 169 -7.22 1.38 -12.37
C MET A 169 -7.68 2.44 -13.37
N ALA A 170 -8.68 3.23 -12.99
CA ALA A 170 -9.20 4.30 -13.84
C ALA A 170 -8.15 5.42 -14.10
N VAL A 171 -7.29 5.72 -13.12
CA VAL A 171 -6.24 6.73 -13.24
C VAL A 171 -4.99 6.20 -13.94
N SER A 172 -4.60 4.98 -13.61
CA SER A 172 -3.38 4.37 -14.17
C SER A 172 -3.56 3.81 -15.57
N GLY A 173 -4.80 3.51 -15.97
CA GLY A 173 -5.10 2.81 -17.23
C GLY A 173 -4.69 1.33 -17.24
N VAL A 174 -4.27 0.77 -16.11
CA VAL A 174 -3.81 -0.62 -16.01
C VAL A 174 -5.01 -1.56 -15.86
N HIS A 175 -5.27 -2.36 -16.88
CA HIS A 175 -6.32 -3.36 -16.92
C HIS A 175 -5.79 -4.66 -17.52
N PRO A 176 -6.11 -5.84 -16.95
CA PRO A 176 -6.72 -6.05 -15.63
C PRO A 176 -5.73 -5.82 -14.49
N PHE A 177 -6.24 -5.55 -13.30
CA PHE A 177 -5.42 -5.51 -12.09
C PHE A 177 -4.83 -6.89 -11.76
N ARG A 178 -3.52 -6.95 -11.57
CA ARG A 178 -2.79 -8.19 -11.27
C ARG A 178 -1.88 -7.97 -10.07
N PRO A 179 -2.34 -8.26 -8.85
CA PRO A 179 -1.53 -8.10 -7.66
C PRO A 179 -0.41 -9.13 -7.60
N SER A 180 0.73 -8.71 -7.07
CA SER A 180 1.80 -9.62 -6.68
C SER A 180 1.58 -10.08 -5.24
N LEU A 181 1.16 -11.33 -5.08
CA LEU A 181 0.88 -11.89 -3.77
C LEU A 181 2.11 -12.64 -3.24
N SER A 182 2.72 -12.10 -2.19
CA SER A 182 3.79 -12.77 -1.46
C SER A 182 3.30 -13.19 -0.06
N ILE A 183 3.26 -14.49 0.23
CA ILE A 183 2.63 -15.03 1.44
C ILE A 183 3.34 -14.57 2.72
N ASN A 184 4.67 -14.50 2.73
CA ASN A 184 5.43 -14.15 3.95
C ASN A 184 5.99 -12.72 3.95
N SER A 185 5.59 -11.87 3.03
CA SER A 185 6.08 -10.49 2.92
C SER A 185 4.93 -9.56 2.52
N ALA A 186 3.81 -9.65 3.26
CA ALA A 186 2.58 -8.98 2.86
C ALA A 186 2.76 -7.46 2.77
N VAL A 187 3.07 -6.80 3.88
CA VAL A 187 3.20 -5.33 3.91
C VAL A 187 4.49 -4.89 3.23
N CYS A 188 5.65 -5.45 3.62
CA CYS A 188 6.94 -5.06 3.06
C CYS A 188 7.06 -5.41 1.56
N GLY A 189 6.70 -6.64 1.16
CA GLY A 189 6.75 -7.06 -0.24
C GLY A 189 5.74 -6.32 -1.11
N GLY A 190 4.53 -6.09 -0.61
CA GLY A 190 3.53 -5.29 -1.32
C GLY A 190 4.00 -3.84 -1.52
N THR A 191 4.63 -3.25 -0.51
CA THR A 191 5.23 -1.91 -0.59
C THR A 191 6.36 -1.86 -1.60
N ALA A 192 7.30 -2.82 -1.54
CA ALA A 192 8.40 -2.88 -2.50
C ALA A 192 7.92 -3.09 -3.93
N PHE A 193 6.93 -3.97 -4.16
CA PHE A 193 6.32 -4.15 -5.48
C PHE A 193 5.74 -2.84 -6.00
N SER A 194 4.92 -2.17 -5.19
CA SER A 194 4.27 -0.91 -5.58
C SER A 194 5.29 0.18 -5.93
N TYR A 195 6.37 0.27 -5.14
CA TYR A 195 7.48 1.18 -5.38
C TYR A 195 8.23 0.88 -6.68
N LEU A 196 8.64 -0.39 -6.87
CA LEU A 196 9.47 -0.80 -8.00
C LEU A 196 8.76 -0.70 -9.34
N HIS A 197 7.45 -0.98 -9.35
CA HIS A 197 6.67 -1.05 -10.59
C HIS A 197 5.76 0.16 -10.82
N THR A 198 5.66 1.07 -9.85
CA THR A 198 4.69 2.19 -9.89
C THR A 198 3.27 1.67 -10.16
N GLN A 199 2.93 0.54 -9.54
CA GLN A 199 1.63 -0.13 -9.68
C GLN A 199 1.00 -0.35 -8.32
N ALA A 200 -0.34 -0.26 -8.26
CA ALA A 200 -1.04 -0.69 -7.05
C ALA A 200 -0.79 -2.18 -6.80
N ASN A 201 -0.79 -2.55 -5.52
CA ASN A 201 -0.73 -3.93 -5.12
C ASN A 201 -1.75 -4.24 -4.04
N MET A 202 -2.12 -5.51 -3.95
CA MET A 202 -3.01 -6.01 -2.91
C MET A 202 -2.44 -7.30 -2.36
N THR A 203 -2.33 -7.43 -1.04
CA THR A 203 -1.81 -8.64 -0.40
C THR A 203 -2.68 -9.07 0.77
N LEU A 204 -2.70 -10.38 1.01
CA LEU A 204 -3.28 -10.93 2.22
C LEU A 204 -2.32 -10.74 3.41
N ALA A 205 -2.86 -10.78 4.63
CA ALA A 205 -2.04 -10.72 5.82
C ALA A 205 -1.08 -11.92 5.92
N CYS A 206 0.17 -11.65 6.24
CA CYS A 206 1.16 -12.68 6.61
C CYS A 206 1.26 -12.80 8.14
N ALA A 207 2.01 -13.81 8.63
CA ALA A 207 2.24 -13.98 10.07
C ALA A 207 2.80 -12.71 10.74
N GLY A 208 3.69 -11.97 10.06
CA GLY A 208 4.22 -10.70 10.54
C GLY A 208 3.17 -9.61 10.69
N SER A 209 2.30 -9.44 9.69
CA SER A 209 1.24 -8.43 9.74
C SER A 209 0.16 -8.77 10.77
N TYR A 210 -0.15 -10.06 10.99
CA TYR A 210 -1.04 -10.48 12.07
C TYR A 210 -0.43 -10.29 13.46
N ASN A 211 0.75 -10.86 13.69
CA ASN A 211 1.32 -10.91 15.02
C ASN A 211 1.96 -9.57 15.43
N SER A 212 2.71 -8.95 14.53
CA SER A 212 3.46 -7.72 14.78
C SER A 212 2.70 -6.46 14.33
N GLY A 213 1.96 -6.54 13.23
CA GLY A 213 1.17 -5.43 12.67
C GLY A 213 -0.27 -5.38 13.16
N LYS A 214 -0.72 -6.35 13.97
CA LYS A 214 -2.07 -6.38 14.54
C LYS A 214 -3.20 -6.23 13.52
N MET A 215 -3.02 -6.78 12.32
CA MET A 215 -4.12 -6.87 11.37
C MET A 215 -5.20 -7.82 11.87
N GLU A 216 -6.43 -7.47 11.62
CA GLU A 216 -7.59 -8.26 12.01
C GLU A 216 -8.06 -9.21 10.91
N ARG A 217 -8.96 -10.12 11.26
CA ARG A 217 -9.56 -11.04 10.28
C ARG A 217 -10.43 -10.26 9.31
N GLY A 218 -10.25 -10.54 8.02
CA GLY A 218 -10.98 -9.87 6.95
C GLY A 218 -10.32 -8.59 6.43
N GLU A 219 -9.24 -8.15 7.07
CA GLU A 219 -8.42 -7.06 6.55
C GLU A 219 -7.44 -7.56 5.51
N ILE A 220 -7.22 -6.73 4.53
CA ILE A 220 -6.24 -6.88 3.46
C ILE A 220 -5.38 -5.62 3.34
N ASN A 221 -4.22 -5.78 2.76
CA ASN A 221 -3.33 -4.65 2.48
C ASN A 221 -3.54 -4.17 1.05
N VAL A 222 -3.72 -2.87 0.85
CA VAL A 222 -3.68 -2.23 -0.47
C VAL A 222 -2.57 -1.19 -0.46
N MET A 223 -1.70 -1.24 -1.45
CA MET A 223 -0.61 -0.29 -1.65
C MET A 223 -0.87 0.48 -2.93
N ILE A 224 -0.90 1.79 -2.82
CA ILE A 224 -1.08 2.70 -3.96
C ILE A 224 0.20 3.50 -4.15
N PRO A 225 0.77 3.57 -5.36
CA PRO A 225 1.89 4.47 -5.63
C PRO A 225 1.53 5.91 -5.27
N GLY A 226 2.40 6.60 -4.54
CA GLY A 226 2.16 7.97 -4.12
C GLY A 226 1.88 8.92 -5.29
N ALA A 227 2.57 8.70 -6.41
CA ALA A 227 2.37 9.46 -7.64
C ALA A 227 0.94 9.38 -8.22
N HIS A 228 0.16 8.36 -7.85
CA HIS A 228 -1.22 8.17 -8.32
C HIS A 228 -2.28 8.60 -7.29
N LEU A 229 -1.87 8.91 -6.06
CA LEU A 229 -2.81 9.15 -4.96
C LEU A 229 -3.76 10.33 -5.25
N GLU A 230 -3.22 11.46 -5.66
CA GLU A 230 -4.00 12.68 -5.95
C GLU A 230 -5.04 12.43 -7.05
N GLY A 231 -4.61 11.83 -8.16
CA GLY A 231 -5.50 11.48 -9.26
C GLY A 231 -6.60 10.51 -8.84
N MET A 232 -6.25 9.50 -8.04
CA MET A 232 -7.19 8.52 -7.50
C MET A 232 -8.23 9.20 -6.59
N VAL A 233 -7.79 10.08 -5.68
CA VAL A 233 -8.70 10.81 -4.77
C VAL A 233 -9.59 11.76 -5.56
N SER A 234 -9.07 12.46 -6.55
CA SER A 234 -9.87 13.35 -7.42
C SER A 234 -10.94 12.57 -8.17
N ARG A 235 -10.58 11.43 -8.74
CA ARG A 235 -11.55 10.53 -9.40
C ARG A 235 -12.63 10.03 -8.43
N MET A 236 -12.24 9.65 -7.22
CA MET A 236 -13.17 9.21 -6.18
C MET A 236 -14.13 10.36 -5.78
N LYS A 237 -13.64 11.59 -5.65
CA LYS A 237 -14.48 12.79 -5.38
C LYS A 237 -15.52 12.98 -6.48
N GLU A 238 -15.12 12.96 -7.74
CA GLU A 238 -16.06 13.07 -8.86
C GLU A 238 -17.13 11.97 -8.85
N ARG A 239 -16.74 10.75 -8.50
CA ARG A 239 -17.68 9.62 -8.40
C ARG A 239 -18.67 9.82 -7.26
N VAL A 240 -18.19 10.25 -6.09
CA VAL A 240 -19.04 10.56 -4.93
C VAL A 240 -20.04 11.66 -5.26
N GLU A 241 -19.63 12.73 -5.94
CA GLU A 241 -20.53 13.83 -6.37
C GLU A 241 -21.64 13.32 -7.30
N LYS A 242 -21.29 12.44 -8.25
CA LYS A 242 -22.26 11.89 -9.20
C LYS A 242 -23.22 10.87 -8.58
N THR A 243 -22.80 10.13 -7.57
CA THR A 243 -23.57 9.01 -6.99
C THR A 243 -24.16 9.29 -5.62
N GLY A 244 -23.82 10.44 -5.02
CA GLY A 244 -24.25 10.79 -3.66
C GLY A 244 -23.53 10.05 -2.55
N GLY A 245 -22.39 9.42 -2.86
CA GLY A 245 -21.54 8.71 -1.89
C GLY A 245 -21.03 7.36 -2.40
N ILE A 246 -20.12 6.76 -1.65
CA ILE A 246 -19.66 5.39 -1.88
C ILE A 246 -20.62 4.42 -1.19
N SER A 247 -21.26 3.55 -1.98
CA SER A 247 -22.13 2.50 -1.43
C SER A 247 -21.27 1.41 -0.78
N LEU A 248 -21.09 1.52 0.54
CA LEU A 248 -20.50 0.46 1.34
C LEU A 248 -21.62 -0.27 2.08
N THR A 249 -21.90 -1.52 1.71
CA THR A 249 -22.81 -2.36 2.46
C THR A 249 -22.22 -2.65 3.84
N ARG A 250 -22.93 -2.32 4.90
CA ARG A 250 -22.50 -2.64 6.27
C ARG A 250 -22.75 -4.12 6.54
N GLN A 251 -21.81 -4.77 7.21
CA GLN A 251 -22.02 -6.10 7.75
C GLN A 251 -23.27 -6.10 8.64
N GLY A 252 -24.16 -7.07 8.46
CA GLY A 252 -25.42 -7.17 9.22
C GLY A 252 -26.59 -6.34 8.69
N GLN A 253 -26.40 -5.53 7.66
CA GLN A 253 -27.54 -4.98 6.94
C GLN A 253 -28.23 -6.10 6.14
N PRO A 254 -29.57 -6.18 6.17
CA PRO A 254 -30.25 -7.13 5.30
C PRO A 254 -29.87 -6.86 3.86
N PHE A 255 -29.54 -7.90 3.11
CA PHE A 255 -29.30 -7.78 1.68
C PHE A 255 -30.57 -7.18 1.04
N PRO A 256 -30.47 -6.04 0.38
CA PRO A 256 -31.66 -5.32 -0.08
C PRO A 256 -32.36 -6.00 -1.26
N GLY A 257 -31.86 -7.17 -1.68
CA GLY A 257 -32.48 -7.98 -2.70
C GLY A 257 -32.42 -7.38 -4.11
N ALA A 258 -33.38 -7.72 -4.92
CA ALA A 258 -33.46 -7.31 -6.32
C ALA A 258 -33.53 -5.79 -6.53
N ASP A 259 -34.00 -5.04 -5.52
CA ASP A 259 -34.20 -3.60 -5.63
C ASP A 259 -32.90 -2.80 -5.72
N ILE A 260 -31.86 -3.21 -5.00
CA ILE A 260 -30.54 -2.58 -5.15
C ILE A 260 -29.90 -2.92 -6.48
N CYS A 261 -30.04 -4.16 -6.94
CA CYS A 261 -29.54 -4.53 -8.27
C CYS A 261 -30.24 -3.77 -9.39
N GLN A 262 -31.52 -3.43 -9.22
CA GLN A 262 -32.27 -2.60 -10.18
C GLN A 262 -31.75 -1.18 -10.26
N ASN A 263 -31.25 -0.63 -9.16
CA ASN A 263 -30.75 0.74 -9.05
C ASN A 263 -29.22 0.82 -9.10
N CYS A 264 -28.52 -0.29 -9.36
CA CYS A 264 -27.07 -0.30 -9.44
C CYS A 264 -26.60 0.55 -10.62
N PRO A 265 -25.82 1.61 -10.43
CA PRO A 265 -25.36 2.47 -11.52
C PRO A 265 -24.38 1.77 -12.46
N VAL A 266 -23.77 0.67 -12.01
CA VAL A 266 -22.76 -0.09 -12.78
C VAL A 266 -23.41 -1.19 -13.61
N ILE A 267 -24.48 -1.81 -13.10
CA ILE A 267 -25.15 -2.92 -13.79
C ILE A 267 -26.60 -2.52 -13.99
N VAL A 268 -26.92 -2.08 -15.18
CA VAL A 268 -28.31 -1.89 -15.60
C VAL A 268 -28.87 -3.24 -15.97
N PHE A 269 -29.47 -3.95 -15.03
CA PHE A 269 -30.30 -5.09 -15.32
C PHE A 269 -31.61 -4.58 -15.98
N LYS A 270 -31.62 -4.56 -17.28
CA LYS A 270 -32.87 -4.33 -17.99
C LYS A 270 -33.79 -5.51 -17.74
N LYS A 271 -35.02 -5.25 -17.34
CA LYS A 271 -36.04 -6.30 -17.33
C LYS A 271 -36.08 -6.98 -18.69
N PRO A 272 -36.28 -8.31 -18.76
CA PRO A 272 -36.47 -9.01 -20.02
C PRO A 272 -37.62 -8.32 -20.78
N GLY A 273 -37.33 -7.68 -21.91
CA GLY A 273 -38.30 -6.93 -22.72
C GLY A 273 -38.02 -5.43 -22.88
N GLU A 274 -37.25 -4.80 -21.95
CA GLU A 274 -36.82 -3.40 -22.09
C GLU A 274 -35.49 -3.33 -22.86
N ARG A 275 -35.56 -3.34 -24.19
CA ARG A 275 -34.39 -2.95 -24.99
C ARG A 275 -34.31 -1.44 -25.02
N ALA A 276 -33.09 -0.91 -24.85
CA ALA A 276 -32.82 0.50 -24.94
C ALA A 276 -33.35 1.05 -26.26
N GLY A 277 -34.38 1.85 -26.18
CA GLY A 277 -34.59 2.84 -27.20
C GLY A 277 -33.38 3.78 -27.18
N ARG A 278 -32.65 3.82 -28.25
CA ARG A 278 -31.79 4.95 -28.58
C ARG A 278 -32.62 5.96 -29.31
#